data_030112e910efe1d39659ea23310d3564
#
_entry.id   030112e910efe1d39659ea23310d3564
#
_cell.length_a   1.000
_cell.length_b   1.000
_cell.length_c   1.000
_cell.angle_alpha   90.00
_cell.angle_beta   90.00
_cell.angle_gamma   90.00
#
_symmetry.space_group_name_H-M   'P 1'
#
loop_
_entity.id
_entity.type
_entity.pdbx_description
1 polymer ?
#
loop_
_entity_poly.entity_id
_entity_poly.type
_entity_poly.pdbx_seq_one_letter_code
_entity_poly.pdbx_strand_id
1 'polypeptide(L)'
;MKLGILVNTDRHPNHVIGLTKAALAKGYEVIIFAMDDGARLLVSPGFPELCRTPGVTMNYCGLSVKQLNLRSEEPFGELVSGSQYQNASMIHVADRVIVL
;
A
#
# COMPACT_ATOMS: atom_id res chain seq x y z
N MET A 1 1.26 12.43 12.83
CA MET A 1 2.00 11.16 12.78
C MET A 1 1.82 10.53 11.41
N LYS A 2 2.88 9.91 10.91
CA LYS A 2 2.86 9.16 9.66
C LYS A 2 2.98 7.67 9.95
N LEU A 3 2.00 6.89 9.54
CA LEU A 3 1.98 5.44 9.67
C LEU A 3 2.37 4.81 8.33
N GLY A 4 3.43 3.99 8.34
CA GLY A 4 3.82 3.20 7.19
C GLY A 4 3.26 1.79 7.31
N ILE A 5 2.70 1.26 6.21
CA ILE A 5 2.24 -0.12 6.16
C ILE A 5 2.94 -0.81 4.99
N LEU A 6 3.78 -1.79 5.31
CA LEU A 6 4.41 -2.65 4.32
C LEU A 6 3.54 -3.88 4.15
N VAL A 7 3.01 -4.07 2.95
CA VAL A 7 2.14 -5.19 2.63
C VAL A 7 2.92 -6.17 1.77
N ASN A 8 3.41 -7.26 2.36
CA ASN A 8 4.20 -8.27 1.66
C ASN A 8 3.50 -9.62 1.55
N THR A 9 2.28 -9.74 2.06
CA THR A 9 1.41 -10.90 1.85
C THR A 9 0.02 -10.43 1.45
N ASP A 10 -0.77 -11.33 0.87
CA ASP A 10 -2.15 -11.05 0.48
C ASP A 10 -3.18 -11.58 1.49
N ARG A 11 -2.72 -11.90 2.71
CA ARG A 11 -3.56 -12.58 3.71
C ARG A 11 -4.43 -11.65 4.54
N HIS A 12 -4.12 -10.35 4.58
CA HIS A 12 -4.73 -9.44 5.55
C HIS A 12 -5.31 -8.17 4.93
N PRO A 13 -6.10 -8.27 3.84
CA PRO A 13 -6.62 -7.06 3.19
C PRO A 13 -7.52 -6.24 4.12
N ASN A 14 -8.35 -6.90 4.92
CA ASN A 14 -9.27 -6.20 5.83
C ASN A 14 -8.53 -5.50 6.97
N HIS A 15 -7.42 -6.08 7.43
CA HIS A 15 -6.58 -5.44 8.44
C HIS A 15 -5.92 -4.17 7.89
N VAL A 16 -5.41 -4.23 6.65
CA VAL A 16 -4.79 -3.06 6.01
C VAL A 16 -5.82 -1.94 5.87
N ILE A 17 -7.00 -2.25 5.34
CA ILE A 17 -8.07 -1.28 5.12
C ILE A 17 -8.55 -0.69 6.46
N GLY A 18 -8.82 -1.55 7.43
CA GLY A 18 -9.31 -1.11 8.74
C GLY A 18 -8.30 -0.24 9.49
N LEU A 19 -7.03 -0.66 9.48
CA LEU A 19 -5.96 0.09 10.13
C LEU A 19 -5.75 1.45 9.46
N THR A 20 -5.80 1.51 8.12
CA THR A 20 -5.70 2.75 7.37
C THR A 20 -6.83 3.71 7.77
N LYS A 21 -8.06 3.23 7.78
CA LYS A 21 -9.20 4.05 8.15
C LYS A 21 -9.13 4.54 9.60
N ALA A 22 -8.70 3.68 10.52
CA ALA A 22 -8.53 4.04 11.93
C ALA A 22 -7.45 5.12 12.11
N ALA A 23 -6.34 4.99 11.40
CA ALA A 23 -5.26 5.98 11.47
C ALA A 23 -5.71 7.34 10.92
N LEU A 24 -6.42 7.34 9.79
CA LEU A 24 -6.96 8.56 9.19
C LEU A 24 -7.97 9.25 10.12
N ALA A 25 -8.79 8.47 10.83
CA ALA A 25 -9.75 9.01 11.78
C ALA A 25 -9.06 9.74 12.94
N LYS A 26 -7.82 9.37 13.24
CA LYS A 26 -7.00 10.04 14.26
C LYS A 26 -6.19 11.22 13.70
N GLY A 27 -6.36 11.53 12.42
CA GLY A 27 -5.63 12.63 11.78
C GLY A 27 -4.23 12.26 11.33
N TYR A 28 -3.88 10.97 11.28
CA TYR A 28 -2.58 10.51 10.79
C TYR A 28 -2.56 10.43 9.27
N GLU A 29 -1.38 10.59 8.69
CA GLU A 29 -1.13 10.25 7.30
C GLU A 29 -0.73 8.78 7.22
N VAL A 30 -1.10 8.11 6.12
CA VAL A 30 -0.80 6.69 5.91
C VAL A 30 -0.05 6.52 4.60
N ILE A 31 1.06 5.78 4.64
CA ILE A 31 1.87 5.45 3.48
C ILE A 31 1.86 3.93 3.35
N ILE A 32 1.42 3.43 2.19
CA ILE A 32 1.32 1.99 1.94
C ILE A 32 2.25 1.61 0.80
N PHE A 33 3.03 0.57 1.01
CA PHE A 33 3.86 -0.03 -0.04
C PHE A 33 3.55 -1.51 -0.15
N ALA A 34 3.14 -1.97 -1.34
CA ALA A 34 2.80 -3.36 -1.60
C ALA A 34 3.90 -4.04 -2.41
N MET A 35 4.36 -5.20 -1.95
CA MET A 35 5.40 -5.97 -2.59
C MET A 35 5.17 -7.48 -2.43
N ASP A 36 5.89 -8.28 -3.16
CA ASP A 36 5.75 -9.74 -3.16
C ASP A 36 4.28 -10.14 -3.34
N ASP A 37 3.78 -11.11 -2.58
CA ASP A 37 2.38 -11.53 -2.65
C ASP A 37 1.41 -10.42 -2.22
N GLY A 38 1.88 -9.41 -1.47
CA GLY A 38 1.07 -8.25 -1.12
C GLY A 38 0.60 -7.47 -2.35
N ALA A 39 1.36 -7.52 -3.45
CA ALA A 39 0.97 -6.89 -4.70
C ALA A 39 -0.31 -7.50 -5.30
N ARG A 40 -0.67 -8.73 -4.94
CA ARG A 40 -1.93 -9.35 -5.38
C ARG A 40 -3.16 -8.59 -4.92
N LEU A 41 -3.05 -7.84 -3.83
CA LEU A 41 -4.15 -7.01 -3.33
C LEU A 41 -4.47 -5.83 -4.24
N LEU A 42 -3.56 -5.46 -5.14
CA LEU A 42 -3.80 -4.38 -6.10
C LEU A 42 -4.93 -4.70 -7.08
N VAL A 43 -5.25 -5.99 -7.26
CA VAL A 43 -6.37 -6.43 -8.07
C VAL A 43 -7.54 -6.92 -7.21
N SER A 44 -7.47 -6.75 -5.90
CA SER A 44 -8.51 -7.13 -4.95
C SER A 44 -9.41 -5.93 -4.64
N PRO A 45 -10.74 -6.05 -4.71
CA PRO A 45 -11.64 -4.94 -4.41
C PRO A 45 -11.42 -4.36 -3.01
N GLY A 46 -11.44 -3.04 -2.91
CA GLY A 46 -11.30 -2.32 -1.65
C GLY A 46 -9.88 -1.86 -1.33
N PHE A 47 -8.86 -2.61 -1.76
CA PHE A 47 -7.48 -2.24 -1.46
C PHE A 47 -6.95 -1.12 -2.37
N PRO A 48 -6.98 -1.25 -3.71
CA PRO A 48 -6.44 -0.19 -4.57
C PRO A 48 -7.24 1.12 -4.47
N GLU A 49 -8.52 1.06 -4.11
CA GLU A 49 -9.34 2.25 -3.91
C GLU A 49 -8.83 3.16 -2.80
N LEU A 50 -8.02 2.64 -1.88
CA LEU A 50 -7.41 3.44 -0.82
C LEU A 50 -6.54 4.57 -1.39
N CYS A 51 -6.01 4.42 -2.61
CA CYS A 51 -5.20 5.46 -3.24
C CYS A 51 -5.97 6.77 -3.47
N ARG A 52 -7.29 6.70 -3.53
CA ARG A 52 -8.16 7.87 -3.72
C ARG A 52 -8.55 8.54 -2.41
N THR A 53 -8.20 7.94 -1.28
CA THR A 53 -8.55 8.46 0.04
C THR A 53 -7.59 9.57 0.43
N PRO A 54 -8.07 10.78 0.79
CA PRO A 54 -7.18 11.84 1.25
C PRO A 54 -6.37 11.39 2.47
N GLY A 55 -5.08 11.71 2.47
CA GLY A 55 -4.16 11.32 3.54
C GLY A 55 -3.47 9.99 3.31
N VAL A 56 -3.79 9.28 2.23
CA VAL A 56 -3.16 8.01 1.87
C VAL A 56 -2.23 8.20 0.68
N THR A 57 -1.01 7.71 0.80
CA THR A 57 -0.05 7.60 -0.30
C THR A 57 0.23 6.12 -0.54
N MET A 58 0.05 5.65 -1.76
CA MET A 58 0.26 4.24 -2.12
C MET A 58 1.24 4.11 -3.26
N ASN A 59 2.17 3.18 -3.07
CA ASN A 59 3.08 2.73 -4.12
C ASN A 59 3.15 1.20 -4.09
N TYR A 60 3.72 0.63 -5.11
CA TYR A 60 3.91 -0.81 -5.18
C TYR A 60 5.25 -1.12 -5.84
N CYS A 61 5.75 -2.34 -5.61
CA CYS A 61 6.97 -2.82 -6.27
C CYS A 61 6.63 -3.24 -7.71
N GLY A 62 7.15 -2.51 -8.68
CA GLY A 62 6.91 -2.81 -10.10
C GLY A 62 7.42 -4.19 -10.50
N LEU A 63 8.52 -4.64 -9.90
CA LEU A 63 9.05 -5.98 -10.14
C LEU A 63 8.08 -7.06 -9.67
N SER A 64 7.48 -6.90 -8.49
CA SER A 64 6.49 -7.85 -7.96
C SER A 64 5.27 -7.96 -8.88
N VAL A 65 4.76 -6.83 -9.36
CA VAL A 65 3.63 -6.79 -10.29
C VAL A 65 3.97 -7.53 -11.58
N LYS A 66 5.17 -7.30 -12.11
CA LYS A 66 5.66 -7.97 -13.32
C LYS A 66 5.79 -9.47 -13.12
N GLN A 67 6.41 -9.90 -12.02
CA GLN A 67 6.61 -11.31 -11.71
C GLN A 67 5.30 -12.07 -11.52
N LEU A 68 4.29 -11.40 -10.92
CA LEU A 68 2.97 -11.97 -10.70
C LEU A 68 2.04 -11.80 -11.91
N ASN A 69 2.49 -11.10 -12.94
CA ASN A 69 1.74 -10.86 -14.16
C ASN A 69 0.37 -10.22 -13.89
N LEU A 70 0.34 -9.21 -13.03
CA LEU A 70 -0.88 -8.51 -12.67
C LEU A 70 -1.24 -7.44 -13.69
N ARG A 71 -2.53 -7.25 -13.95
CA ARG A 71 -3.04 -6.22 -14.86
C ARG A 71 -3.37 -4.96 -14.08
N SER A 72 -2.83 -3.82 -14.54
CA SER A 72 -3.06 -2.52 -13.91
C SER A 72 -4.37 -1.88 -14.39
N GLU A 73 -5.50 -2.49 -14.05
CA GLU A 73 -6.81 -1.91 -14.30
C GLU A 73 -7.14 -0.88 -13.20
N GLU A 74 -8.01 0.09 -13.50
CA GLU A 74 -8.37 1.09 -12.51
C GLU A 74 -9.10 0.46 -11.32
N PRO A 75 -8.88 0.93 -10.07
CA PRO A 75 -8.00 2.08 -9.74
C PRO A 75 -6.52 1.73 -9.58
N PHE A 76 -6.12 0.48 -9.72
CA PHE A 76 -4.70 0.06 -9.64
C PHE A 76 -3.83 0.90 -10.58
N GLY A 77 -4.31 1.17 -11.81
CA GLY A 77 -3.56 1.98 -12.78
C GLY A 77 -3.30 3.41 -12.36
N GLU A 78 -3.97 3.91 -11.32
CA GLU A 78 -3.76 5.25 -10.78
C GLU A 78 -2.54 5.30 -9.84
N LEU A 79 -2.07 4.14 -9.34
CA LEU A 79 -0.94 4.10 -8.43
C LEU A 79 0.38 4.29 -9.19
N VAL A 80 1.35 4.87 -8.51
CA VAL A 80 2.69 5.05 -9.07
C VAL A 80 3.51 3.78 -8.83
N SER A 81 4.05 3.22 -9.90
CA SER A 81 4.99 2.11 -9.81
C SER A 81 6.27 2.59 -9.13
N GLY A 82 6.79 1.77 -8.24
CA GLY A 82 8.01 2.07 -7.52
C GLY A 82 8.93 0.89 -7.42
N SER A 83 9.94 1.04 -6.58
CA SER A 83 10.95 0.03 -6.30
C SER A 83 11.17 -0.04 -4.80
N GLN A 84 12.13 -0.83 -4.36
CA GLN A 84 12.52 -0.86 -2.95
C GLN A 84 13.00 0.49 -2.43
N TYR A 85 13.33 1.43 -3.33
CA TYR A 85 13.62 2.80 -2.94
C TYR A 85 12.41 3.44 -2.23
N GLN A 86 11.21 3.26 -2.75
CA GLN A 86 9.99 3.80 -2.12
C GLN A 86 9.72 3.13 -0.77
N ASN A 87 10.01 1.84 -0.63
CA ASN A 87 9.91 1.15 0.65
C ASN A 87 10.90 1.75 1.68
N ALA A 88 12.15 1.93 1.29
CA ALA A 88 13.17 2.53 2.15
C ALA A 88 12.79 3.96 2.55
N SER A 89 12.28 4.74 1.60
CA SER A 89 11.82 6.10 1.86
C SER A 89 10.66 6.13 2.86
N MET A 90 9.70 5.22 2.73
CA MET A 90 8.58 5.09 3.66
C MET A 90 9.10 4.80 5.08
N ILE A 91 9.99 3.83 5.21
CA ILE A 91 10.56 3.44 6.50
C ILE A 91 11.28 4.63 7.15
N HIS A 92 11.96 5.43 6.33
CA HIS A 92 12.69 6.60 6.81
C HIS A 92 11.77 7.70 7.33
N VAL A 93 10.66 7.98 6.64
CA VAL A 93 9.78 9.13 6.98
C VAL A 93 8.63 8.76 7.92
N ALA A 94 8.26 7.49 8.00
CA ALA A 94 7.16 7.05 8.86
C ALA A 94 7.58 7.06 10.34
N ASP A 95 6.66 7.48 11.20
CA ASP A 95 6.87 7.44 12.65
C ASP A 95 6.77 6.01 13.18
N ARG A 96 5.94 5.20 12.56
CA ARG A 96 5.76 3.78 12.87
C ARG A 96 5.56 3.01 11.57
N VAL A 97 6.06 1.79 11.51
CA VAL A 97 5.88 0.89 10.37
C VAL A 97 5.30 -0.42 10.85
N ILE A 98 4.27 -0.88 10.16
CA ILE A 98 3.61 -2.16 10.41
C ILE A 98 3.78 -3.00 9.15
N VAL A 99 4.06 -4.29 9.32
CA VAL A 99 4.18 -5.26 8.22
C VAL A 99 2.97 -6.19 8.27
N LEU A 100 2.26 -6.26 7.16
CA LEU A 100 1.06 -7.11 7.05
C LEU A 100 1.09 -8.03 5.83
#